data_3959b2994b8109615d2e99c19920b6cb
#
_entry.id   3959b2994b8109615d2e99c19920b6cb
#
_cell.length_a   1.000
_cell.length_b   1.000
_cell.length_c   1.000
_cell.angle_alpha   90.00
_cell.angle_beta   90.00
_cell.angle_gamma   90.00
#
_symmetry.space_group_name_H-M   'P 1'
#
loop_
_entity.id
_entity.type
_entity.pdbx_description
1 polymer ?
#
loop_
_entity_poly.entity_id
_entity_poly.type
_entity_poly.pdbx_seq_one_letter_code
_entity_poly.pdbx_strand_id
1 'polypeptide(L)'
;MALAQEKLYTIDDIYALPDGERAELIEGELYMMTPPGTTHQRIASFLHWAIRNYIQEQNGDCEIFPAPFAVFLNNDEHTYV
;
A
#
# COMPACT_ATOMS: atom_id res chain seq x y z
N MET A 1 -5.25 5.37 -36.94
CA MET A 1 -4.01 5.38 -36.14
C MET A 1 -4.19 4.47 -34.94
N ALA A 2 -3.30 3.53 -34.80
CA ALA A 2 -3.32 2.72 -33.63
C ALA A 2 -2.92 3.56 -32.42
N LEU A 3 -3.76 3.61 -31.40
CA LEU A 3 -3.36 4.20 -30.16
C LEU A 3 -2.25 3.34 -29.56
N ALA A 4 -1.26 3.99 -29.02
CA ALA A 4 -0.26 3.26 -28.27
C ALA A 4 -0.99 2.43 -27.22
N GLN A 5 -0.75 1.14 -27.22
CA GLN A 5 -1.32 0.29 -26.19
C GLN A 5 -0.72 0.71 -24.86
N GLU A 6 -1.58 1.11 -23.95
CA GLU A 6 -1.13 1.37 -22.60
C GLU A 6 -0.67 0.05 -22.00
N LYS A 7 0.55 0.04 -21.51
CA LYS A 7 1.06 -1.11 -20.81
C LYS A 7 0.36 -1.17 -19.46
N LEU A 8 -0.32 -2.28 -19.22
CA LEU A 8 -0.83 -2.56 -17.88
C LEU A 8 0.28 -3.23 -17.08
N TYR A 9 0.60 -2.62 -15.96
CA TYR A 9 1.56 -3.21 -15.03
C TYR A 9 0.88 -4.27 -14.20
N THR A 10 1.68 -5.17 -13.66
CA THR A 10 1.21 -6.29 -12.84
C THR A 10 1.94 -6.31 -11.50
N ILE A 11 1.49 -7.20 -10.62
CA ILE A 11 2.16 -7.43 -9.34
C ILE A 11 3.62 -7.83 -9.54
N ASP A 12 3.94 -8.54 -10.61
CA ASP A 12 5.33 -8.88 -10.92
C ASP A 12 6.19 -7.64 -11.16
N ASP A 13 5.62 -6.59 -11.73
CA ASP A 13 6.33 -5.32 -11.91
C ASP A 13 6.63 -4.65 -10.56
N ILE A 14 5.73 -4.80 -9.58
CA ILE A 14 5.99 -4.33 -8.22
C ILE A 14 7.18 -5.06 -7.62
N TYR A 15 7.21 -6.38 -7.74
CA TYR A 15 8.32 -7.17 -7.19
C TYR A 15 9.64 -6.94 -7.92
N ALA A 16 9.58 -6.46 -9.15
CA ALA A 16 10.77 -6.16 -9.95
C ALA A 16 11.36 -4.77 -9.68
N LEU A 17 10.72 -3.95 -8.83
CA LEU A 17 11.24 -2.63 -8.50
C LEU A 17 12.59 -2.74 -7.80
N PRO A 18 13.52 -1.79 -8.07
CA PRO A 18 14.79 -1.75 -7.36
C PRO A 18 14.59 -1.61 -5.85
N ASP A 19 15.57 -2.08 -5.08
CA ASP A 19 15.56 -1.97 -3.63
C ASP A 19 15.37 -0.50 -3.21
N GLY A 20 14.48 -0.30 -2.27
CA GLY A 20 14.17 1.03 -1.75
C GLY A 20 13.09 1.78 -2.52
N GLU A 21 12.68 1.27 -3.67
CA GLU A 21 11.57 1.87 -4.42
C GLU A 21 10.27 1.14 -4.10
N ARG A 22 9.21 1.92 -3.94
CA ARG A 22 7.88 1.41 -3.64
C ARG A 22 6.86 2.08 -4.54
N ALA A 23 5.83 1.33 -4.90
CA ALA A 23 4.73 1.84 -5.70
C ALA A 23 3.44 1.15 -5.33
N GLU A 24 2.35 1.84 -5.59
CA GLU A 24 1.02 1.22 -5.60
C GLU A 24 0.63 0.89 -7.02
N LEU A 25 -0.17 -0.13 -7.18
CA LEU A 25 -0.69 -0.56 -8.47
C LEU A 25 -2.21 -0.51 -8.40
N ILE A 26 -2.80 0.36 -9.21
CA ILE A 26 -4.25 0.55 -9.22
C ILE A 26 -4.74 0.39 -10.64
N GLU A 27 -5.51 -0.66 -10.88
CA GLU A 27 -6.05 -0.99 -12.19
C GLU A 27 -4.98 -0.98 -13.30
N GLY A 28 -3.80 -1.52 -12.98
CA GLY A 28 -2.71 -1.63 -13.94
C GLY A 28 -1.83 -0.39 -14.07
N GLU A 29 -2.11 0.69 -13.34
CA GLU A 29 -1.29 1.89 -13.34
C GLU A 29 -0.40 1.94 -12.11
N LEU A 30 0.87 2.28 -12.31
CA LEU A 30 1.83 2.41 -11.22
C LEU A 30 1.85 3.83 -10.67
N TYR A 31 1.76 3.93 -9.36
CA TYR A 31 1.89 5.18 -8.63
C TYR A 31 3.10 5.07 -7.71
N MET A 32 4.20 5.71 -8.11
CA MET A 32 5.44 5.66 -7.32
C MET A 32 5.26 6.41 -6.00
N MET A 33 5.81 5.85 -4.94
CA MET A 33 5.70 6.41 -3.59
C MET A 33 7.02 7.03 -3.17
N THR A 34 6.92 8.17 -2.49
CA THR A 34 8.09 8.79 -1.87
C THR A 34 8.24 8.27 -0.44
N PRO A 35 9.48 8.21 0.08
CA PRO A 35 9.68 7.84 1.47
C PRO A 35 8.97 8.80 2.42
N PRO A 36 8.36 8.31 3.49
CA PRO A 36 7.69 9.17 4.46
C PRO A 36 8.70 9.96 5.30
N GLY A 37 8.31 11.19 5.65
CA GLY A 37 9.12 12.02 6.55
C GLY A 37 8.77 11.76 8.02
N THR A 38 9.50 12.45 8.90
CA THR A 38 9.34 12.28 10.36
C THR A 38 7.94 12.64 10.84
N THR A 39 7.37 13.74 10.33
CA THR A 39 6.02 14.14 10.72
C THR A 39 4.99 13.08 10.35
N HIS A 40 5.11 12.53 9.14
CA HIS A 40 4.24 11.44 8.70
C HIS A 40 4.36 10.23 9.65
N GLN A 41 5.58 9.87 10.02
CA GLN A 41 5.80 8.72 10.90
C GLN A 41 5.27 8.96 12.31
N ARG A 42 5.35 10.18 12.82
CA ARG A 42 4.77 10.51 14.12
C ARG A 42 3.24 10.36 14.10
N ILE A 43 2.60 10.85 13.06
CA ILE A 43 1.15 10.75 12.93
C ILE A 43 0.74 9.29 12.77
N ALA A 44 1.42 8.56 11.89
CA ALA A 44 1.13 7.13 11.68
C ALA A 44 1.29 6.32 12.96
N SER A 45 2.34 6.58 13.72
CA SER A 45 2.59 5.90 14.99
C SER A 45 1.51 6.20 16.01
N PHE A 46 1.09 7.45 16.12
CA PHE A 46 0.01 7.84 17.02
C PHE A 46 -1.31 7.18 16.63
N LEU A 47 -1.65 7.21 15.36
CA LEU A 47 -2.89 6.59 14.87
C LEU A 47 -2.90 5.08 15.11
N HIS A 48 -1.76 4.44 14.86
CA HIS A 48 -1.62 2.99 15.11
C HIS A 48 -1.89 2.67 16.58
N TRP A 49 -1.26 3.43 17.48
CA TRP A 49 -1.46 3.24 18.92
C TRP A 49 -2.92 3.47 19.33
N ALA A 50 -3.51 4.58 18.84
CA ALA A 50 -4.88 4.95 19.21
C ALA A 50 -5.90 3.89 18.75
N ILE A 51 -5.76 3.41 17.50
CA ILE A 51 -6.64 2.39 16.94
C ILE A 51 -6.46 1.05 17.66
N ARG A 52 -5.22 0.65 17.88
CA ARG A 52 -4.93 -0.59 18.58
C ARG A 52 -5.51 -0.58 20.00
N ASN A 53 -5.34 0.54 20.69
CA ASN A 53 -5.86 0.70 22.04
C ASN A 53 -7.38 0.62 22.07
N TYR A 54 -8.02 1.27 21.11
CA TYR A 54 -9.48 1.20 20.96
C TYR A 54 -9.97 -0.23 20.74
N ILE A 55 -9.31 -0.98 19.86
CA ILE A 55 -9.67 -2.37 19.59
C ILE A 55 -9.57 -3.21 20.88
N GLN A 56 -8.51 -3.03 21.64
CA GLN A 56 -8.31 -3.77 22.90
C GLN A 56 -9.36 -3.39 23.94
N GLU A 57 -9.68 -2.11 24.09
CA GLU A 57 -10.70 -1.65 25.05
C GLU A 57 -12.08 -2.17 24.74
N GLN A 58 -12.38 -2.37 23.46
CA GLN A 58 -13.68 -2.89 23.01
C GLN A 58 -13.70 -4.42 22.92
N ASN A 59 -12.63 -5.10 23.29
CA ASN A 59 -12.49 -6.55 23.11
C ASN A 59 -12.76 -6.99 21.68
N GLY A 60 -12.33 -6.16 20.70
CA GLY A 60 -12.55 -6.45 19.29
C GLY A 60 -11.60 -7.49 18.75
N ASP A 61 -12.03 -8.14 17.67
CA ASP A 61 -11.24 -9.17 16.99
C ASP A 61 -10.41 -8.61 15.84
N CYS A 62 -10.51 -7.33 15.55
CA CYS A 62 -9.73 -6.69 14.49
C CYS A 62 -8.28 -6.54 14.90
N GLU A 63 -7.41 -6.58 13.90
CA GLU A 63 -6.00 -6.27 14.07
C GLU A 63 -5.63 -5.09 13.18
N ILE A 64 -4.67 -4.31 13.64
CA ILE A 64 -4.14 -3.19 12.86
C ILE A 64 -2.68 -3.45 12.54
N PHE A 65 -2.31 -3.25 11.28
CA PHE A 65 -0.95 -3.41 10.81
C PHE A 65 -0.44 -2.10 10.25
N PRO A 66 0.77 -1.66 10.65
CA PRO A 66 1.37 -0.47 10.06
C PRO A 66 1.91 -0.77 8.67
N ALA A 67 2.00 0.26 7.83
CA ALA A 67 2.73 0.14 6.58
C ALA A 67 4.23 -0.03 6.86
N PRO A 68 4.97 -0.70 6.00
CA PRO A 68 4.53 -1.32 4.74
C PRO A 68 3.84 -2.66 4.95
N PHE A 69 2.74 -2.85 4.26
CA PHE A 69 2.00 -4.11 4.29
C PHE A 69 1.27 -4.25 2.96
N ALA A 70 1.51 -5.33 2.27
CA ALA A 70 0.94 -5.56 0.95
C ALA A 70 -0.55 -5.86 1.05
N VAL A 71 -1.36 -5.13 0.30
CA VAL A 71 -2.80 -5.38 0.21
C VAL A 71 -3.16 -5.65 -1.24
N PHE A 72 -3.69 -6.84 -1.50
CA PHE A 72 -4.11 -7.26 -2.83
C PHE A 72 -5.61 -7.09 -2.94
N LEU A 73 -6.02 -6.23 -3.85
CA LEU A 73 -7.42 -5.90 -4.05
C LEU A 73 -7.93 -6.48 -5.37
N ASN A 74 -9.25 -6.56 -5.49
CA ASN A 74 -9.95 -7.02 -6.69
C ASN A 74 -9.62 -8.43 -7.14
N ASN A 75 -8.84 -9.16 -6.40
CA ASN A 75 -8.50 -10.55 -6.70
C ASN A 75 -7.88 -10.71 -8.11
N ASP A 76 -7.18 -9.70 -8.58
CA ASP A 76 -6.52 -9.71 -9.88
C ASP A 76 -5.03 -9.40 -9.72
N GLU A 77 -4.30 -9.36 -10.84
CA GLU A 77 -2.86 -9.10 -10.83
C GLU A 77 -2.52 -7.62 -11.08
N HIS A 78 -3.53 -6.75 -11.13
CA HIS A 78 -3.37 -5.36 -11.52
C HIS A 78 -3.67 -4.37 -10.39
N THR A 79 -3.94 -4.84 -9.18
CA THR A 79 -4.24 -3.95 -8.06
C THR A 79 -3.52 -4.40 -6.79
N TYR A 80 -2.70 -3.48 -6.27
CA TYR A 80 -1.85 -3.72 -5.11
C TYR A 80 -1.57 -2.39 -4.41
N VAL A 81 -1.87 -2.29 -3.15
CA VAL A 81 -1.62 -1.07 -2.36
C VAL A 81 -0.93 -1.38 -1.04
#